data_9bba40f01851903ca1b27f4357cf8167
#
_entry.id   9bba40f01851903ca1b27f4357cf8167
#
_cell.length_a   1.000
_cell.length_b   1.000
_cell.length_c   1.000
_cell.angle_alpha   90.00
_cell.angle_beta   90.00
_cell.angle_gamma   90.00
#
_symmetry.space_group_name_H-M   'P 1'
#
loop_
_entity.id
_entity.type
_entity.pdbx_description
1 polymer ?
#
loop_
_entity_poly.entity_id
_entity_poly.type
_entity_poly.pdbx_seq_one_letter_code
_entity_poly.pdbx_strand_id
1 'polypeptide(L)'
;MPFLRLLCLVVLVALAAPAFADEPKIASTVPSPELLAKLRAGGYLIFFRHAKTPNYKDPHEGDPDDPQPGNCSNQRNLSVEGIEQSRALGAVFRDLEIPYGIVRASPFCRTMDTAWYAFGRFERDRMLLLHGTEPDKDPPEGKVWRDIRNLAKLAPLPGTNSIFVSHGTIGEVFGAGYLDEGEAVIVKPDGKGGWSLVARVKSDQWPMN
;
A
#
# COMPACT_ATOMS: atom_id res chain seq x y z
N MET A 1 10.40 -18.25 -75.84
CA MET A 1 9.45 -18.03 -74.70
C MET A 1 10.28 -17.75 -73.46
N PRO A 2 10.34 -16.52 -72.95
CA PRO A 2 11.11 -16.20 -71.75
C PRO A 2 10.24 -16.37 -70.50
N PHE A 3 10.73 -17.17 -69.53
CA PHE A 3 10.12 -17.36 -68.22
C PHE A 3 10.37 -16.12 -67.34
N LEU A 4 9.29 -15.40 -67.03
CA LEU A 4 9.28 -14.28 -66.09
C LEU A 4 9.31 -14.83 -64.64
N ARG A 5 10.46 -14.71 -63.96
CA ARG A 5 10.59 -15.03 -62.53
C ARG A 5 10.04 -13.87 -61.72
N LEU A 6 8.87 -14.08 -61.10
CA LEU A 6 8.28 -13.18 -60.12
C LEU A 6 9.05 -13.30 -58.77
N LEU A 7 9.77 -12.25 -58.41
CA LEU A 7 10.48 -12.17 -57.11
C LEU A 7 9.46 -11.63 -56.09
N CYS A 8 8.94 -12.51 -55.22
CA CYS A 8 8.14 -12.08 -54.07
C CYS A 8 9.05 -11.47 -52.99
N LEU A 9 9.00 -10.18 -52.84
CA LEU A 9 9.66 -9.46 -51.73
C LEU A 9 8.80 -9.63 -50.49
N VAL A 10 9.25 -10.46 -49.54
CA VAL A 10 8.62 -10.59 -48.21
C VAL A 10 9.15 -9.43 -47.34
N VAL A 11 8.30 -8.42 -47.12
CA VAL A 11 8.61 -7.35 -46.15
C VAL A 11 8.29 -7.87 -44.76
N LEU A 12 9.33 -8.19 -43.97
CA LEU A 12 9.19 -8.47 -42.55
C LEU A 12 8.95 -7.14 -41.81
N VAL A 13 7.71 -6.87 -41.44
CA VAL A 13 7.40 -5.80 -40.50
C VAL A 13 7.71 -6.32 -39.10
N ALA A 14 8.83 -5.88 -38.53
CA ALA A 14 9.14 -6.11 -37.14
C ALA A 14 8.19 -5.25 -36.28
N LEU A 15 7.20 -5.88 -35.69
CA LEU A 15 6.38 -5.27 -34.63
C LEU A 15 7.27 -5.10 -33.39
N ALA A 16 7.77 -3.88 -33.18
CA ALA A 16 8.41 -3.52 -31.93
C ALA A 16 7.33 -3.59 -30.82
N ALA A 17 7.46 -4.54 -29.90
CA ALA A 17 6.65 -4.57 -28.69
C ALA A 17 6.90 -3.24 -27.92
N PRO A 18 5.85 -2.59 -27.41
CA PRO A 18 6.04 -1.41 -26.57
C PRO A 18 6.88 -1.84 -25.36
N ALA A 19 8.04 -1.23 -25.18
CA ALA A 19 8.79 -1.31 -23.94
C ALA A 19 7.90 -0.67 -22.87
N PHE A 20 7.46 -1.48 -21.89
CA PHE A 20 6.87 -0.95 -20.67
C PHE A 20 7.97 -0.13 -20.00
N ALA A 21 7.92 1.19 -20.17
CA ALA A 21 8.73 2.10 -19.39
C ALA A 21 8.34 1.88 -17.93
N ASP A 22 9.31 1.54 -17.07
CA ASP A 22 9.13 1.52 -15.63
C ASP A 22 8.62 2.91 -15.24
N GLU A 23 7.36 3.03 -14.82
CA GLU A 23 6.81 4.30 -14.35
C GLU A 23 7.68 4.80 -13.19
N PRO A 24 8.05 6.08 -13.15
CA PRO A 24 8.94 6.59 -12.12
C PRO A 24 8.27 6.37 -10.76
N LYS A 25 8.86 5.48 -9.95
CA LYS A 25 8.44 5.23 -8.58
C LYS A 25 8.50 6.56 -7.82
N ILE A 26 7.38 7.01 -7.24
CA ILE A 26 7.37 8.21 -6.42
C ILE A 26 8.31 8.00 -5.23
N ALA A 27 9.32 8.87 -5.12
CA ALA A 27 10.24 8.84 -3.98
C ALA A 27 9.50 9.20 -2.69
N SER A 28 9.90 8.56 -1.59
CA SER A 28 9.43 8.94 -0.26
C SER A 28 9.90 10.35 0.08
N THR A 29 9.01 11.17 0.62
CA THR A 29 9.29 12.57 0.95
C THR A 29 8.77 12.92 2.34
N VAL A 30 9.45 13.86 2.99
CA VAL A 30 8.90 14.52 4.19
C VAL A 30 7.65 15.29 3.78
N PRO A 31 6.51 15.13 4.46
CA PRO A 31 5.30 15.87 4.17
C PRO A 31 5.53 17.38 4.25
N SER A 32 5.21 18.10 3.18
CA SER A 32 5.28 19.55 3.18
C SER A 32 4.24 20.17 4.13
N PRO A 33 4.44 21.40 4.61
CA PRO A 33 3.42 22.11 5.41
C PRO A 33 2.06 22.18 4.70
N GLU A 34 2.06 22.30 3.37
CA GLU A 34 0.85 22.30 2.57
C GLU A 34 0.14 20.93 2.59
N LEU A 35 0.89 19.83 2.46
CA LEU A 35 0.31 18.49 2.57
C LEU A 35 -0.24 18.24 3.96
N LEU A 36 0.47 18.66 5.02
CA LEU A 36 -0.02 18.54 6.40
C LEU A 36 -1.30 19.32 6.61
N ALA A 37 -1.43 20.55 6.08
CA ALA A 37 -2.66 21.33 6.15
C ALA A 37 -3.82 20.62 5.43
N LYS A 38 -3.56 20.00 4.29
CA LYS A 38 -4.54 19.18 3.56
C LYS A 38 -4.95 17.93 4.35
N LEU A 39 -4.03 17.25 5.00
CA LEU A 39 -4.32 16.09 5.84
C LEU A 39 -5.15 16.47 7.08
N ARG A 40 -4.91 17.65 7.68
CA ARG A 40 -5.74 18.18 8.76
C ARG A 40 -7.18 18.48 8.32
N ALA A 41 -7.37 18.91 7.09
CA ALA A 41 -8.70 19.11 6.52
C ALA A 41 -9.44 17.79 6.20
N GLY A 42 -8.73 16.68 6.15
CA GLY A 42 -9.28 15.36 5.86
C GLY A 42 -9.52 15.09 4.38
N GLY A 43 -10.17 13.96 4.10
CA GLY A 43 -10.55 13.54 2.75
C GLY A 43 -9.48 12.73 2.03
N TYR A 44 -8.51 12.16 2.74
CA TYR A 44 -7.47 11.28 2.22
C TYR A 44 -7.62 9.86 2.74
N LEU A 45 -7.09 8.91 1.97
CA LEU A 45 -6.89 7.53 2.35
C LEU A 45 -5.40 7.33 2.56
N ILE A 46 -5.01 6.82 3.72
CA ILE A 46 -3.61 6.61 4.11
C ILE A 46 -3.41 5.13 4.32
N PHE A 47 -2.67 4.49 3.41
CA PHE A 47 -2.38 3.07 3.46
C PHE A 47 -0.96 2.86 4.01
N PHE A 48 -0.84 2.17 5.13
CA PHE A 48 0.42 1.81 5.76
C PHE A 48 0.78 0.36 5.48
N ARG A 49 2.06 0.09 5.26
CA ARG A 49 2.60 -1.22 5.56
C ARG A 49 2.68 -1.37 7.08
N HIS A 50 2.46 -2.59 7.59
CA HIS A 50 2.69 -2.90 9.00
C HIS A 50 4.06 -2.42 9.49
N ALA A 51 4.19 -2.16 10.78
CA ALA A 51 5.43 -1.76 11.42
C ALA A 51 6.47 -2.91 11.44
N LYS A 52 7.67 -2.62 11.95
CA LYS A 52 8.81 -3.55 11.93
C LYS A 52 8.50 -4.90 12.54
N THR A 53 8.99 -5.92 11.86
CA THR A 53 8.98 -7.31 12.32
C THR A 53 10.41 -7.79 12.49
N PRO A 54 10.68 -8.86 13.28
CA PRO A 54 12.02 -9.45 13.33
C PRO A 54 12.52 -9.83 11.93
N ASN A 55 13.85 -9.79 11.75
CA ASN A 55 14.46 -10.25 10.49
C ASN A 55 14.32 -11.77 10.38
N TYR A 56 13.46 -12.23 9.51
CA TYR A 56 13.36 -13.63 9.11
C TYR A 56 14.16 -13.86 7.84
N LYS A 57 14.74 -15.06 7.70
CA LYS A 57 15.42 -15.46 6.45
C LYS A 57 14.41 -15.55 5.30
N ASP A 58 13.22 -16.06 5.61
CA ASP A 58 12.06 -16.04 4.73
C ASP A 58 10.97 -15.16 5.37
N PRO A 59 10.56 -14.05 4.75
CA PRO A 59 9.52 -13.17 5.29
C PRO A 59 8.14 -13.82 5.37
N HIS A 60 7.96 -15.00 4.75
CA HIS A 60 6.72 -15.78 4.78
C HIS A 60 6.80 -17.04 5.64
N GLU A 61 7.99 -17.34 6.22
CA GLU A 61 8.17 -18.50 7.08
C GLU A 61 7.21 -18.42 8.29
N GLY A 62 6.36 -19.42 8.41
CA GLY A 62 5.39 -19.56 9.51
C GLY A 62 4.10 -18.78 9.35
N ASP A 63 3.96 -17.91 8.34
CA ASP A 63 2.70 -17.20 8.11
C ASP A 63 1.65 -18.13 7.47
N PRO A 64 0.42 -18.19 8.01
CA PRO A 64 -0.66 -18.97 7.41
C PRO A 64 -1.24 -18.27 6.16
N ASP A 65 -1.69 -19.04 5.18
CA ASP A 65 -2.42 -18.51 4.00
C ASP A 65 -3.71 -17.78 4.40
N ASP A 66 -4.36 -18.25 5.46
CA ASP A 66 -5.57 -17.63 6.02
C ASP A 66 -5.39 -17.36 7.51
N PRO A 67 -4.96 -16.16 7.89
CA PRO A 67 -4.71 -15.83 9.29
C PRO A 67 -6.02 -15.81 10.07
N GLN A 68 -6.09 -16.69 11.07
CA GLN A 68 -7.25 -16.75 11.95
C GLN A 68 -7.17 -15.68 13.03
N PRO A 69 -8.29 -14.99 13.33
CA PRO A 69 -8.33 -13.99 14.40
C PRO A 69 -7.90 -14.57 15.74
N GLY A 70 -6.95 -13.87 16.40
CA GLY A 70 -6.47 -14.26 17.72
C GLY A 70 -5.43 -15.39 17.75
N ASN A 71 -5.14 -16.04 16.63
CA ASN A 71 -4.06 -17.03 16.54
C ASN A 71 -2.78 -16.38 16.00
N CYS A 72 -2.05 -15.68 16.87
CA CYS A 72 -0.81 -14.99 16.50
C CYS A 72 0.43 -15.86 16.71
N SER A 73 0.31 -17.04 17.34
CA SER A 73 1.46 -17.87 17.73
C SER A 73 2.24 -18.45 16.54
N ASN A 74 1.58 -18.59 15.38
CA ASN A 74 2.14 -19.09 14.14
C ASN A 74 2.28 -18.01 13.06
N GLN A 75 2.37 -16.75 13.46
CA GLN A 75 2.51 -15.63 12.54
C GLN A 75 3.78 -14.83 12.84
N ARG A 76 4.31 -14.18 11.82
CA ARG A 76 5.37 -13.18 11.95
C ARG A 76 4.79 -11.92 12.61
N ASN A 77 5.03 -11.76 13.90
CA ASN A 77 4.51 -10.65 14.70
C ASN A 77 5.42 -9.43 14.67
N LEU A 78 4.99 -8.30 15.24
CA LEU A 78 5.84 -7.12 15.42
C LEU A 78 7.05 -7.43 16.31
N SER A 79 8.18 -6.80 16.01
CA SER A 79 9.30 -6.70 16.94
C SER A 79 9.02 -5.65 18.02
N VAL A 80 9.88 -5.56 19.02
CA VAL A 80 9.82 -4.47 20.04
C VAL A 80 9.92 -3.11 19.34
N GLU A 81 10.84 -2.97 18.38
CA GLU A 81 11.01 -1.76 17.59
C GLU A 81 9.76 -1.45 16.74
N GLY A 82 9.05 -2.49 16.27
CA GLY A 82 7.81 -2.31 15.54
C GLY A 82 6.67 -1.78 16.40
N ILE A 83 6.61 -2.23 17.65
CA ILE A 83 5.65 -1.69 18.63
C ILE A 83 5.95 -0.22 18.93
N GLU A 84 7.23 0.12 19.15
CA GLU A 84 7.66 1.50 19.37
C GLU A 84 7.41 2.38 18.14
N GLN A 85 7.73 1.90 16.95
CA GLN A 85 7.44 2.58 15.68
C GLN A 85 5.94 2.87 15.53
N SER A 86 5.08 1.90 15.86
CA SER A 86 3.62 2.08 15.81
C SER A 86 3.14 3.14 16.80
N ARG A 87 3.66 3.13 18.03
CA ARG A 87 3.33 4.15 19.04
C ARG A 87 3.79 5.55 18.63
N ALA A 88 5.00 5.66 18.09
CA ALA A 88 5.53 6.91 17.56
C ALA A 88 4.66 7.45 16.42
N LEU A 89 4.23 6.60 15.48
CA LEU A 89 3.30 6.99 14.42
C LEU A 89 2.00 7.57 15.00
N GLY A 90 1.43 6.92 16.01
CA GLY A 90 0.22 7.41 16.67
C GLY A 90 0.43 8.74 17.40
N ALA A 91 1.61 8.96 18.02
CA ALA A 91 1.97 10.24 18.61
C ALA A 91 2.04 11.34 17.55
N VAL A 92 2.73 11.09 16.44
CA VAL A 92 2.84 12.01 15.30
C VAL A 92 1.45 12.45 14.77
N PHE A 93 0.52 11.52 14.59
CA PHE A 93 -0.82 11.86 14.12
C PHE A 93 -1.58 12.76 15.10
N ARG A 94 -1.40 12.57 16.40
CA ARG A 94 -1.98 13.45 17.45
C ARG A 94 -1.30 14.81 17.46
N ASP A 95 0.01 14.87 17.45
CA ASP A 95 0.80 16.10 17.52
C ASP A 95 0.61 16.98 16.30
N LEU A 96 0.47 16.37 15.12
CA LEU A 96 0.16 17.05 13.86
C LEU A 96 -1.33 17.34 13.68
N GLU A 97 -2.18 16.94 14.62
CA GLU A 97 -3.65 17.12 14.56
C GLU A 97 -4.26 16.54 13.27
N ILE A 98 -3.77 15.38 12.80
CA ILE A 98 -4.31 14.72 11.61
C ILE A 98 -5.52 13.87 12.01
N PRO A 99 -6.74 14.28 11.67
CA PRO A 99 -7.96 13.57 12.07
C PRO A 99 -8.13 12.30 11.24
N TYR A 100 -8.58 11.22 11.88
CA TYR A 100 -8.95 9.97 11.21
C TYR A 100 -10.27 9.43 11.75
N GLY A 101 -11.12 8.94 10.84
CA GLY A 101 -12.41 8.33 11.15
C GLY A 101 -12.30 6.80 11.16
N ILE A 102 -12.23 6.19 9.99
CA ILE A 102 -12.13 4.74 9.81
C ILE A 102 -10.69 4.30 9.95
N VAL A 103 -10.45 3.22 10.71
CA VAL A 103 -9.17 2.51 10.76
C VAL A 103 -9.45 1.04 10.46
N ARG A 104 -8.86 0.49 9.40
CA ARG A 104 -8.97 -0.91 9.02
C ARG A 104 -7.62 -1.56 8.92
N ALA A 105 -7.54 -2.84 9.25
CA ALA A 105 -6.33 -3.62 9.17
C ALA A 105 -6.57 -4.98 8.50
N SER A 106 -5.59 -5.44 7.75
CA SER A 106 -5.50 -6.83 7.30
C SER A 106 -5.64 -7.78 8.51
N PRO A 107 -6.16 -9.00 8.35
CA PRO A 107 -6.33 -9.96 9.44
C PRO A 107 -5.04 -10.48 10.08
N PHE A 108 -3.85 -10.16 9.55
CA PHE A 108 -2.59 -10.55 10.17
C PHE A 108 -2.33 -9.81 11.48
N CYS A 109 -1.76 -10.50 12.49
CA CYS A 109 -1.50 -9.90 13.80
C CYS A 109 -0.61 -8.67 13.70
N ARG A 110 0.47 -8.69 12.89
CA ARG A 110 1.36 -7.53 12.70
C ARG A 110 0.65 -6.28 12.18
N THR A 111 -0.36 -6.43 11.34
CA THR A 111 -1.13 -5.30 10.82
C THR A 111 -2.15 -4.80 11.83
N MET A 112 -2.83 -5.72 12.53
CA MET A 112 -3.77 -5.38 13.60
C MET A 112 -3.06 -4.71 14.77
N ASP A 113 -1.89 -5.23 15.19
CA ASP A 113 -1.08 -4.64 16.26
C ASP A 113 -0.54 -3.26 15.87
N THR A 114 -0.08 -3.08 14.61
CA THR A 114 0.31 -1.76 14.13
C THR A 114 -0.84 -0.76 14.27
N ALA A 115 -2.04 -1.13 13.81
CA ALA A 115 -3.22 -0.28 13.91
C ALA A 115 -3.62 0.00 15.36
N TRP A 116 -3.55 -1.01 16.23
CA TRP A 116 -3.87 -0.88 17.64
C TRP A 116 -2.91 0.06 18.37
N TYR A 117 -1.59 -0.17 18.23
CA TYR A 117 -0.60 0.66 18.92
C TYR A 117 -0.54 2.10 18.39
N ALA A 118 -0.84 2.33 17.10
CA ALA A 118 -0.85 3.66 16.52
C ALA A 118 -2.16 4.41 16.78
N PHE A 119 -3.30 3.77 16.55
CA PHE A 119 -4.60 4.45 16.48
C PHE A 119 -5.59 4.01 17.56
N GLY A 120 -5.26 3.03 18.40
CA GLY A 120 -6.07 2.55 19.53
C GLY A 120 -7.36 1.80 19.12
N ARG A 121 -7.58 1.61 17.84
CA ARG A 121 -8.75 0.92 17.29
C ARG A 121 -8.50 0.41 15.88
N PHE A 122 -9.24 -0.59 15.45
CA PHE A 122 -9.33 -1.02 14.04
C PHE A 122 -10.54 -1.93 13.82
N GLU A 123 -10.95 -2.00 12.57
CA GLU A 123 -11.81 -3.05 12.03
C GLU A 123 -10.97 -3.97 11.15
N ARG A 124 -11.19 -5.28 11.24
CA ARG A 124 -10.52 -6.23 10.34
C ARG A 124 -11.16 -6.18 8.97
N ASP A 125 -10.33 -6.09 7.94
CA ASP A 125 -10.78 -6.07 6.56
C ASP A 125 -9.97 -7.04 5.71
N ARG A 126 -10.63 -8.11 5.23
CA ARG A 126 -10.01 -9.12 4.38
C ARG A 126 -9.62 -8.59 3.00
N MET A 127 -10.18 -7.47 2.56
CA MET A 127 -9.75 -6.80 1.32
C MET A 127 -8.30 -6.28 1.41
N LEU A 128 -7.75 -6.14 2.62
CA LEU A 128 -6.36 -5.75 2.87
C LEU A 128 -5.39 -6.93 2.96
N LEU A 129 -5.88 -8.15 2.73
CA LEU A 129 -5.09 -9.38 2.78
C LEU A 129 -4.28 -9.54 1.49
N LEU A 130 -3.09 -8.94 1.46
CA LEU A 130 -2.14 -9.00 0.34
C LEU A 130 -1.10 -10.13 0.49
N HIS A 131 -1.32 -11.04 1.42
CA HIS A 131 -0.42 -12.16 1.68
C HIS A 131 -0.59 -13.26 0.62
N GLY A 132 0.51 -13.85 0.17
CA GLY A 132 0.50 -14.87 -0.87
C GLY A 132 0.33 -14.33 -2.30
N THR A 133 0.24 -13.02 -2.47
CA THR A 133 0.31 -12.38 -3.78
C THR A 133 1.78 -12.27 -4.20
N GLU A 134 2.35 -13.38 -4.61
CA GLU A 134 3.49 -13.30 -5.52
C GLU A 134 3.01 -12.61 -6.80
N PRO A 135 3.81 -11.77 -7.44
CA PRO A 135 3.44 -11.12 -8.70
C PRO A 135 2.87 -12.09 -9.74
N ASP A 136 3.30 -13.33 -9.69
CA ASP A 136 2.87 -14.40 -10.60
C ASP A 136 1.52 -15.03 -10.22
N LYS A 137 1.05 -14.87 -8.98
CA LYS A 137 -0.18 -15.50 -8.47
C LYS A 137 -1.39 -14.55 -8.44
N ASP A 138 -1.18 -13.25 -8.32
CA ASP A 138 -2.25 -12.24 -8.40
C ASP A 138 -1.75 -11.01 -9.20
N PRO A 139 -1.79 -11.09 -10.55
CA PRO A 139 -1.35 -10.00 -11.41
C PRO A 139 -2.15 -8.71 -11.13
N PRO A 140 -1.74 -7.54 -11.66
CA PRO A 140 -2.41 -6.26 -11.44
C PRO A 140 -3.93 -6.24 -11.69
N GLU A 141 -4.46 -7.20 -12.45
CA GLU A 141 -5.89 -7.43 -12.68
C GLU A 141 -6.52 -8.40 -11.68
N GLY A 142 -5.73 -9.00 -10.79
CA GLY A 142 -6.18 -9.96 -9.79
C GLY A 142 -7.22 -9.40 -8.82
N LYS A 143 -7.91 -10.30 -8.11
CA LYS A 143 -9.01 -9.92 -7.19
C LYS A 143 -8.53 -8.96 -6.10
N VAL A 144 -7.37 -9.23 -5.50
CA VAL A 144 -6.83 -8.44 -4.37
C VAL A 144 -6.53 -7.01 -4.83
N TRP A 145 -5.90 -6.83 -5.98
CA TRP A 145 -5.62 -5.52 -6.55
C TRP A 145 -6.91 -4.73 -6.84
N ARG A 146 -7.95 -5.41 -7.36
CA ARG A 146 -9.26 -4.78 -7.58
C ARG A 146 -9.92 -4.37 -6.28
N ASP A 147 -9.86 -5.21 -5.23
CA ASP A 147 -10.43 -4.94 -3.92
C ASP A 147 -9.79 -3.68 -3.31
N ILE A 148 -8.45 -3.58 -3.33
CA ILE A 148 -7.73 -2.39 -2.84
C ILE A 148 -8.08 -1.13 -3.65
N ARG A 149 -8.11 -1.23 -4.99
CA ARG A 149 -8.52 -0.09 -5.83
C ARG A 149 -9.96 0.33 -5.57
N ASN A 150 -10.84 -0.60 -5.22
CA ASN A 150 -12.21 -0.27 -4.82
C ASN A 150 -12.25 0.44 -3.45
N LEU A 151 -11.42 0.02 -2.49
CA LEU A 151 -11.25 0.78 -1.23
C LEU A 151 -10.76 2.20 -1.49
N ALA A 152 -9.84 2.40 -2.44
CA ALA A 152 -9.29 3.70 -2.80
C ALA A 152 -10.31 4.69 -3.41
N LYS A 153 -11.48 4.21 -3.82
CA LYS A 153 -12.58 5.04 -4.34
C LYS A 153 -13.53 5.54 -3.25
N LEU A 154 -13.44 4.98 -2.04
CA LEU A 154 -14.33 5.32 -0.95
C LEU A 154 -13.97 6.69 -0.38
N ALA A 155 -14.96 7.58 -0.26
CA ALA A 155 -14.76 8.84 0.43
C ALA A 155 -14.59 8.60 1.94
N PRO A 156 -13.61 9.22 2.60
CA PRO A 156 -13.55 9.26 4.05
C PRO A 156 -14.78 9.96 4.65
N LEU A 157 -15.02 9.74 5.94
CA LEU A 157 -16.01 10.52 6.67
C LEU A 157 -15.65 12.02 6.62
N PRO A 158 -16.63 12.92 6.54
CA PRO A 158 -16.38 14.37 6.46
C PRO A 158 -15.40 14.85 7.54
N GLY A 159 -14.41 15.66 7.14
CA GLY A 159 -13.40 16.22 8.05
C GLY A 159 -12.39 15.21 8.60
N THR A 160 -12.35 13.97 8.10
CA THR A 160 -11.40 12.95 8.54
C THR A 160 -10.66 12.31 7.37
N ASN A 161 -9.60 11.56 7.68
CA ASN A 161 -8.95 10.63 6.77
C ASN A 161 -9.34 9.19 7.12
N SER A 162 -9.19 8.27 6.19
CA SER A 162 -9.32 6.83 6.47
C SER A 162 -7.94 6.19 6.49
N ILE A 163 -7.71 5.32 7.47
CA ILE A 163 -6.45 4.62 7.68
C ILE A 163 -6.63 3.14 7.32
N PHE A 164 -5.68 2.61 6.57
CA PHE A 164 -5.62 1.20 6.20
C PHE A 164 -4.22 0.65 6.49
N VAL A 165 -4.15 -0.42 7.27
CA VAL A 165 -2.87 -1.09 7.58
C VAL A 165 -2.83 -2.44 6.88
N SER A 166 -1.82 -2.61 6.01
CA SER A 166 -1.67 -3.76 5.14
C SER A 166 -0.20 -4.19 5.01
N HIS A 167 0.23 -4.64 3.85
CA HIS A 167 1.55 -5.20 3.55
C HIS A 167 2.30 -4.35 2.52
N GLY A 168 3.58 -4.66 2.25
CA GLY A 168 4.44 -3.83 1.40
C GLY A 168 3.95 -3.66 -0.04
N THR A 169 3.31 -4.68 -0.60
CA THR A 169 2.71 -4.68 -1.95
C THR A 169 1.58 -3.67 -2.12
N ILE A 170 1.03 -3.10 -1.02
CA ILE A 170 0.01 -2.06 -1.12
C ILE A 170 0.50 -0.84 -1.92
N GLY A 171 1.78 -0.51 -1.84
CA GLY A 171 2.37 0.59 -2.60
C GLY A 171 2.40 0.34 -4.10
N GLU A 172 2.58 -0.91 -4.51
CA GLU A 172 2.59 -1.30 -5.93
C GLU A 172 1.20 -1.12 -6.55
N VAL A 173 0.13 -1.38 -5.80
CA VAL A 173 -1.26 -1.16 -6.25
C VAL A 173 -1.48 0.30 -6.70
N PHE A 174 -0.76 1.23 -6.07
CA PHE A 174 -0.86 2.66 -6.34
C PHE A 174 0.29 3.21 -7.21
N GLY A 175 1.15 2.35 -7.77
CA GLY A 175 2.31 2.79 -8.55
C GLY A 175 3.45 3.40 -7.74
N ALA A 176 3.42 3.27 -6.40
CA ALA A 176 4.45 3.80 -5.51
C ALA A 176 5.63 2.83 -5.29
N GLY A 177 5.54 1.60 -5.81
CA GLY A 177 6.48 0.53 -5.53
C GLY A 177 6.29 -0.08 -4.14
N TYR A 178 7.08 -1.12 -3.82
CA TYR A 178 6.99 -1.83 -2.55
C TYR A 178 7.35 -0.89 -1.37
N LEU A 179 6.53 -0.89 -0.31
CA LEU A 179 6.74 -0.04 0.85
C LEU A 179 7.69 -0.67 1.87
N ASP A 180 8.50 0.15 2.53
CA ASP A 180 9.25 -0.20 3.73
C ASP A 180 8.31 -0.40 4.93
N GLU A 181 8.74 -1.10 5.99
CA GLU A 181 7.94 -1.32 7.20
C GLU A 181 7.61 0.01 7.91
N GLY A 182 6.33 0.24 8.16
CA GLY A 182 5.80 1.49 8.71
C GLY A 182 5.66 2.63 7.71
N GLU A 183 6.00 2.41 6.44
CA GLU A 183 5.84 3.40 5.38
C GLU A 183 4.40 3.50 4.90
N ALA A 184 4.02 4.68 4.43
CA ALA A 184 2.67 4.98 3.96
C ALA A 184 2.64 5.47 2.51
N VAL A 185 1.54 5.18 1.82
CA VAL A 185 1.09 5.93 0.65
C VAL A 185 -0.18 6.70 0.98
N ILE A 186 -0.25 7.92 0.49
CA ILE A 186 -1.38 8.84 0.67
C ILE A 186 -2.08 8.96 -0.68
N VAL A 187 -3.38 8.68 -0.67
CA VAL A 187 -4.22 8.66 -1.88
C VAL A 187 -5.40 9.61 -1.68
N LYS A 188 -5.76 10.33 -2.74
CA LYS A 188 -6.92 11.22 -2.76
C LYS A 188 -7.99 10.65 -3.69
N PRO A 189 -9.17 10.23 -3.19
CA PRO A 189 -10.32 9.92 -4.03
C PRO A 189 -10.76 11.15 -4.83
N ASP A 190 -11.16 10.96 -6.08
CA ASP A 190 -11.64 12.05 -6.96
C ASP A 190 -13.16 12.27 -6.90
N GLY A 191 -13.86 11.43 -6.12
CA GLY A 191 -15.33 11.46 -6.00
C GLY A 191 -16.07 10.98 -7.25
N LYS A 192 -15.37 10.51 -8.28
CA LYS A 192 -15.93 10.01 -9.55
C LYS A 192 -15.61 8.54 -9.81
N GLY A 193 -15.11 7.86 -8.78
CA GLY A 193 -14.71 6.46 -8.86
C GLY A 193 -13.26 6.23 -9.25
N GLY A 194 -12.45 7.28 -9.27
CA GLY A 194 -10.99 7.26 -9.41
C GLY A 194 -10.29 7.78 -8.16
N TRP A 195 -8.98 7.88 -8.25
CA TRP A 195 -8.09 8.38 -7.20
C TRP A 195 -6.78 8.89 -7.80
N SER A 196 -6.02 9.63 -7.01
CA SER A 196 -4.65 10.05 -7.34
C SER A 196 -3.71 9.71 -6.19
N LEU A 197 -2.49 9.25 -6.53
CA LEU A 197 -1.40 9.13 -5.58
C LEU A 197 -0.87 10.52 -5.25
N VAL A 198 -0.80 10.84 -3.95
CA VAL A 198 -0.43 12.18 -3.46
C VAL A 198 0.99 12.20 -2.93
N ALA A 199 1.35 11.22 -2.11
CA ALA A 199 2.66 11.14 -1.49
C ALA A 199 2.97 9.70 -1.04
N ARG A 200 4.28 9.46 -0.85
CA ARG A 200 4.83 8.31 -0.14
C ARG A 200 5.67 8.85 1.01
N VAL A 201 5.49 8.34 2.23
CA VAL A 201 6.10 8.86 3.46
C VAL A 201 6.66 7.72 4.29
N LYS A 202 7.97 7.72 4.55
CA LYS A 202 8.58 6.75 5.49
C LYS A 202 8.21 7.06 6.92
N SER A 203 8.30 6.06 7.78
CA SER A 203 7.95 6.19 9.20
C SER A 203 8.76 7.26 9.95
N ASP A 204 10.01 7.49 9.54
CA ASP A 204 10.94 8.48 10.11
C ASP A 204 10.89 9.85 9.41
N GLN A 205 10.08 10.00 8.37
CA GLN A 205 9.91 11.24 7.61
C GLN A 205 8.71 12.08 8.09
N TRP A 206 7.89 11.57 8.96
CA TRP A 206 6.84 12.38 9.56
C TRP A 206 7.48 13.43 10.49
N PRO A 207 7.16 14.73 10.34
CA PRO A 207 7.74 15.75 11.19
C PRO A 207 7.31 15.54 12.64
N MET A 208 8.28 15.48 13.54
CA MET A 208 8.06 15.50 14.99
C MET A 208 8.20 16.95 15.45
N ASN A 209 7.22 17.44 16.23
CA ASN A 209 7.28 18.76 16.87
C ASN A 209 8.19 18.76 18.08
#